data_1ba39b9fa151ed3c90bafaf4cad5dd23
#
_entry.id   1ba39b9fa151ed3c90bafaf4cad5dd23
#
_cell.length_a   1.000
_cell.length_b   1.000
_cell.length_c   1.000
_cell.angle_alpha   90.00
_cell.angle_beta   90.00
_cell.angle_gamma   90.00
#
_symmetry.space_group_name_H-M   'P 1'
#
loop_
_entity.id
_entity.type
_entity.pdbx_description
1 polymer ?
#
loop_
_entity_poly.entity_id
_entity_poly.type
_entity_poly.pdbx_seq_one_letter_code
_entity_poly.pdbx_strand_id
1 'polypeptide(L)'
;DCPEIIREIIKKAEQADCARVLPVACATRGMKGNQLTDMKALAAAGAAAFSDDGKWITDPDIMKQALVAARNAGKILISHCEDTAYTANGLVGQASGLGSNFPEIPDDSEAMASKRDMELAVQTGAPLHIAHVSTGRTLEHLRRARSKGGRITAEVTPHHLTLGPEQIDPRSPDPSCKMKPPLVSEKNRSELKKALCQDLFSAIATDHAPHSCRLKEKGFAQAPFGAIGLETAFPVLYTEFVRKKLISLEKLVYLLTYGPARVIGLPMQ
;
A
#
# COMPACT_ATOMS: atom_id res chain seq x y z
N ASP A 1 1.08 16.25 -8.88
CA ASP A 1 2.39 16.24 -9.53
C ASP A 1 3.02 17.64 -9.72
N CYS A 2 2.46 18.68 -9.08
CA CYS A 2 3.05 20.01 -9.04
C CYS A 2 2.97 20.62 -7.64
N PRO A 3 3.90 21.54 -7.29
CA PRO A 3 3.99 22.15 -5.94
C PRO A 3 2.74 22.89 -5.50
N GLU A 4 1.99 23.47 -6.42
CA GLU A 4 0.77 24.24 -6.17
C GLU A 4 -0.31 23.36 -5.55
N ILE A 5 -0.51 22.15 -6.10
CA ILE A 5 -1.49 21.18 -5.58
C ILE A 5 -1.11 20.71 -4.17
N ILE A 6 0.18 20.48 -3.91
CA ILE A 6 0.64 20.09 -2.56
C ILE A 6 0.29 21.17 -1.55
N ARG A 7 0.59 22.46 -1.87
CA ARG A 7 0.25 23.59 -0.99
C ARG A 7 -1.26 23.75 -0.82
N GLU A 8 -2.04 23.54 -1.89
CA GLU A 8 -3.51 23.61 -1.83
C GLU A 8 -4.09 22.52 -0.91
N ILE A 9 -3.58 21.28 -0.99
CA ILE A 9 -4.00 20.18 -0.09
C ILE A 9 -3.73 20.55 1.36
N ILE A 10 -2.52 21.01 1.66
CA ILE A 10 -2.13 21.41 3.03
C ILE A 10 -3.03 22.55 3.53
N LYS A 11 -3.22 23.59 2.72
CA LYS A 11 -4.09 24.72 3.06
C LYS A 11 -5.53 24.28 3.35
N LYS A 12 -6.10 23.40 2.53
CA LYS A 12 -7.46 22.87 2.76
C LYS A 12 -7.54 22.04 4.03
N ALA A 13 -6.51 21.26 4.34
CA ALA A 13 -6.45 20.49 5.57
C ALA A 13 -6.38 21.40 6.82
N GLU A 14 -5.56 22.44 6.76
CA GLU A 14 -5.49 23.45 7.83
C GLU A 14 -6.82 24.18 8.03
N GLN A 15 -7.51 24.52 6.94
CA GLN A 15 -8.84 25.16 7.02
C GLN A 15 -9.92 24.25 7.59
N ALA A 16 -9.83 22.93 7.34
CA ALA A 16 -10.77 21.96 7.88
C ALA A 16 -10.56 21.72 9.38
N ASP A 17 -9.35 21.91 9.87
CA ASP A 17 -8.96 21.78 11.30
C ASP A 17 -9.43 20.47 11.99
N CYS A 18 -9.49 19.39 11.21
CA CYS A 18 -9.94 18.08 11.70
C CYS A 18 -8.79 17.10 11.93
N ALA A 19 -7.77 17.14 11.06
CA ALA A 19 -6.63 16.26 11.11
C ALA A 19 -5.43 16.87 10.38
N ARG A 20 -4.22 16.50 10.81
CA ARG A 20 -3.00 16.84 10.07
C ARG A 20 -2.87 15.96 8.85
N VAL A 21 -2.93 16.54 7.66
CA VAL A 21 -2.75 15.84 6.39
C VAL A 21 -1.32 15.99 5.89
N LEU A 22 -0.71 14.88 5.51
CA LEU A 22 0.64 14.81 4.98
C LEU A 22 0.56 14.28 3.54
N PRO A 23 0.58 15.15 2.51
CA PRO A 23 0.39 14.72 1.15
C PRO A 23 1.57 13.88 0.63
N VAL A 24 1.25 12.79 -0.06
CA VAL A 24 2.19 12.02 -0.87
C VAL A 24 2.08 12.52 -2.30
N ALA A 25 3.22 12.89 -2.90
CA ALA A 25 3.25 13.43 -4.25
C ALA A 25 3.52 12.32 -5.29
N CYS A 26 3.07 12.53 -6.53
CA CYS A 26 3.36 11.59 -7.62
C CYS A 26 4.87 11.49 -7.87
N ALA A 27 5.37 10.27 -8.05
CA ALA A 27 6.74 10.02 -8.44
C ALA A 27 6.96 10.36 -9.93
N THR A 28 5.98 10.02 -10.78
CA THR A 28 6.02 10.35 -12.20
C THR A 28 4.90 11.30 -12.61
N ARG A 29 5.11 12.07 -13.68
CA ARG A 29 4.14 13.05 -14.18
C ARG A 29 2.84 12.38 -14.59
N GLY A 30 1.74 12.80 -13.96
CA GLY A 30 0.42 12.23 -14.16
C GLY A 30 0.33 10.74 -13.83
N MET A 31 1.26 10.19 -13.02
CA MET A 31 1.37 8.76 -12.69
C MET A 31 1.42 7.89 -13.96
N LYS A 32 2.22 8.31 -14.97
CA LYS A 32 2.33 7.60 -16.25
C LYS A 32 3.53 6.66 -16.32
N GLY A 33 4.39 6.64 -15.30
CA GLY A 33 5.55 5.74 -15.21
C GLY A 33 6.69 6.03 -16.19
N ASN A 34 6.67 7.17 -16.92
CA ASN A 34 7.61 7.45 -18.01
C ASN A 34 8.48 8.69 -17.82
N GLN A 35 8.11 9.61 -16.94
CA GLN A 35 8.87 10.84 -16.67
C GLN A 35 8.74 11.23 -15.21
N LEU A 36 9.85 11.46 -14.52
CA LEU A 36 9.85 11.88 -13.13
C LEU A 36 9.24 13.28 -12.96
N THR A 37 8.61 13.50 -11.79
CA THR A 37 8.29 14.82 -11.29
C THR A 37 9.54 15.54 -10.75
N ASP A 38 9.46 16.83 -10.51
CA ASP A 38 10.48 17.53 -9.74
C ASP A 38 10.30 17.24 -8.23
N MET A 39 10.82 16.11 -7.80
CA MET A 39 10.68 15.65 -6.41
C MET A 39 11.28 16.63 -5.41
N LYS A 40 12.32 17.38 -5.78
CA LYS A 40 12.92 18.40 -4.90
C LYS A 40 11.97 19.56 -4.67
N ALA A 41 11.34 20.07 -5.73
CA ALA A 41 10.35 21.13 -5.64
C ALA A 41 9.08 20.67 -4.88
N LEU A 42 8.63 19.43 -5.12
CA LEU A 42 7.49 18.84 -4.40
C LEU A 42 7.78 18.64 -2.90
N ALA A 43 8.97 18.16 -2.54
CA ALA A 43 9.38 18.04 -1.15
C ALA A 43 9.46 19.42 -0.46
N ALA A 44 10.00 20.44 -1.14
CA ALA A 44 10.03 21.83 -0.66
C ALA A 44 8.62 22.43 -0.47
N ALA A 45 7.64 21.95 -1.25
CA ALA A 45 6.24 22.35 -1.13
C ALA A 45 5.50 21.63 0.01
N GLY A 46 6.12 20.64 0.67
CA GLY A 46 5.56 19.93 1.82
C GLY A 46 5.16 18.49 1.56
N ALA A 47 5.51 17.89 0.41
CA ALA A 47 5.27 16.47 0.20
C ALA A 47 6.02 15.61 1.23
N ALA A 48 5.31 14.68 1.87
CA ALA A 48 5.86 13.80 2.90
C ALA A 48 6.62 12.61 2.30
N ALA A 49 6.18 12.09 1.16
CA ALA A 49 6.73 10.96 0.44
C ALA A 49 6.37 11.06 -1.05
N PHE A 50 6.83 10.10 -1.84
CA PHE A 50 6.48 9.98 -3.26
C PHE A 50 5.86 8.62 -3.56
N SER A 51 4.85 8.60 -4.43
CA SER A 51 4.20 7.37 -4.90
C SER A 51 3.45 7.62 -6.21
N ASP A 52 3.34 6.59 -7.02
CA ASP A 52 2.33 6.52 -8.09
C ASP A 52 1.20 5.55 -7.69
N ASP A 53 0.81 5.57 -6.42
CA ASP A 53 -0.13 4.60 -5.84
C ASP A 53 -1.41 4.41 -6.67
N GLY A 54 -1.84 3.14 -6.72
CA GLY A 54 -2.80 2.64 -7.69
C GLY A 54 -2.20 2.34 -9.07
N LYS A 55 -0.90 2.64 -9.27
CA LYS A 55 -0.12 2.28 -10.47
C LYS A 55 1.30 1.89 -10.06
N TRP A 56 1.89 1.06 -10.88
CA TRP A 56 3.27 0.62 -10.69
C TRP A 56 4.17 1.24 -11.78
N ILE A 57 5.35 1.69 -11.41
CA ILE A 57 6.36 2.17 -12.36
C ILE A 57 6.98 0.95 -13.04
N THR A 58 6.50 0.61 -14.24
CA THR A 58 6.88 -0.63 -14.95
C THR A 58 8.32 -0.62 -15.45
N ASP A 59 8.82 0.54 -15.88
CA ASP A 59 10.20 0.70 -16.37
C ASP A 59 11.18 0.67 -15.19
N PRO A 60 12.15 -0.29 -15.16
CA PRO A 60 13.11 -0.40 -14.07
C PRO A 60 14.10 0.77 -14.01
N ASP A 61 14.42 1.40 -15.12
CA ASP A 61 15.33 2.55 -15.14
C ASP A 61 14.64 3.80 -14.59
N ILE A 62 13.37 4.03 -14.92
CA ILE A 62 12.56 5.09 -14.32
C ILE A 62 12.38 4.83 -12.82
N MET A 63 12.10 3.60 -12.40
CA MET A 63 11.98 3.26 -10.98
C MET A 63 13.30 3.50 -10.23
N LYS A 64 14.44 3.11 -10.81
CA LYS A 64 15.76 3.36 -10.24
C LYS A 64 16.05 4.85 -10.09
N GLN A 65 15.72 5.65 -11.10
CA GLN A 65 15.84 7.11 -11.05
C GLN A 65 14.90 7.70 -9.99
N ALA A 66 13.66 7.21 -9.87
CA ALA A 66 12.70 7.66 -8.86
C ALA A 66 13.22 7.41 -7.43
N LEU A 67 13.77 6.23 -7.16
CA LEU A 67 14.39 5.89 -5.88
C LEU A 67 15.54 6.85 -5.51
N VAL A 68 16.43 7.13 -6.47
CA VAL A 68 17.54 8.06 -6.25
C VAL A 68 17.04 9.50 -6.06
N ALA A 69 16.08 9.94 -6.86
CA ALA A 69 15.50 11.29 -6.75
C ALA A 69 14.78 11.50 -5.41
N ALA A 70 13.97 10.54 -4.96
CA ALA A 70 13.30 10.59 -3.66
C ALA A 70 14.30 10.67 -2.51
N ARG A 71 15.35 9.81 -2.51
CA ARG A 71 16.45 9.87 -1.53
C ARG A 71 17.13 11.23 -1.53
N ASN A 72 17.44 11.80 -2.70
CA ASN A 72 18.12 13.09 -2.82
C ASN A 72 17.23 14.26 -2.35
N ALA A 73 15.91 14.09 -2.41
CA ALA A 73 14.93 15.01 -1.82
C ALA A 73 14.73 14.78 -0.31
N GLY A 74 15.46 13.83 0.32
CA GLY A 74 15.32 13.49 1.73
C GLY A 74 14.01 12.78 2.08
N LYS A 75 13.40 12.09 1.11
CA LYS A 75 12.10 11.43 1.23
C LYS A 75 12.18 9.96 0.87
N ILE A 76 11.11 9.22 1.21
CA ILE A 76 10.94 7.82 0.84
C ILE A 76 10.07 7.70 -0.41
N LEU A 77 10.34 6.68 -1.22
CA LEU A 77 9.43 6.22 -2.28
C LEU A 77 8.54 5.10 -1.71
N ILE A 78 7.23 5.21 -1.94
CA ILE A 78 6.22 4.21 -1.59
C ILE A 78 5.80 3.52 -2.88
N SER A 79 5.90 2.19 -2.94
CA SER A 79 5.55 1.43 -4.15
C SER A 79 4.27 0.63 -3.93
N HIS A 80 3.29 0.88 -4.80
CA HIS A 80 2.16 0.00 -5.05
C HIS A 80 2.64 -1.09 -6.02
N CYS A 81 2.91 -2.28 -5.49
CA CYS A 81 3.54 -3.35 -6.25
C CYS A 81 2.48 -4.18 -7.00
N GLU A 82 2.25 -3.83 -8.25
CA GLU A 82 1.33 -4.56 -9.13
C GLU A 82 1.91 -4.64 -10.54
N ASP A 83 2.50 -5.79 -10.89
CA ASP A 83 2.98 -6.01 -12.26
C ASP A 83 1.80 -6.26 -13.21
N THR A 84 1.49 -5.25 -14.01
CA THR A 84 0.37 -5.27 -14.93
C THR A 84 0.50 -6.28 -16.06
N ALA A 85 1.70 -6.82 -16.30
CA ALA A 85 1.87 -7.94 -17.23
C ALA A 85 1.17 -9.22 -16.73
N TYR A 86 1.04 -9.36 -15.40
CA TYR A 86 0.31 -10.48 -14.79
C TYR A 86 -1.16 -10.16 -14.54
N THR A 87 -1.51 -8.92 -14.22
CA THR A 87 -2.88 -8.58 -13.81
C THR A 87 -3.80 -8.28 -14.97
N ALA A 88 -3.29 -7.80 -16.11
CA ALA A 88 -4.09 -7.38 -17.25
C ALA A 88 -5.34 -6.57 -16.81
N ASN A 89 -6.53 -7.16 -16.97
CA ASN A 89 -7.81 -6.59 -16.52
C ASN A 89 -8.37 -7.34 -15.29
N GLY A 90 -7.51 -7.90 -14.45
CA GLY A 90 -7.89 -8.66 -13.27
C GLY A 90 -8.77 -7.87 -12.30
N LEU A 91 -9.78 -8.53 -11.77
CA LEU A 91 -10.78 -7.93 -10.89
C LEU A 91 -10.82 -8.61 -9.51
N VAL A 92 -10.37 -9.85 -9.41
CA VAL A 92 -10.43 -10.67 -8.20
C VAL A 92 -9.12 -11.41 -7.97
N GLY A 93 -8.82 -11.77 -6.73
CA GLY A 93 -7.67 -12.62 -6.43
C GLY A 93 -7.89 -14.08 -6.88
N GLN A 94 -6.81 -14.79 -7.21
CA GLN A 94 -6.80 -16.20 -7.61
C GLN A 94 -7.56 -17.12 -6.63
N ALA A 95 -7.55 -16.81 -5.35
CA ALA A 95 -8.21 -17.63 -4.34
C ALA A 95 -9.69 -17.31 -4.13
N SER A 96 -10.26 -16.40 -4.93
CA SER A 96 -11.64 -15.91 -4.73
C SER A 96 -12.72 -16.93 -5.06
N GLY A 97 -12.41 -17.93 -5.90
CA GLY A 97 -13.43 -18.81 -6.48
C GLY A 97 -14.34 -18.13 -7.51
N LEU A 98 -14.04 -16.89 -7.88
CA LEU A 98 -14.80 -16.09 -8.85
C LEU A 98 -14.18 -16.07 -10.26
N GLY A 99 -13.10 -16.83 -10.49
CA GLY A 99 -12.35 -16.81 -11.74
C GLY A 99 -13.15 -17.22 -12.97
N SER A 100 -14.26 -17.98 -12.80
CA SER A 100 -15.18 -18.28 -13.88
C SER A 100 -15.99 -17.07 -14.37
N ASN A 101 -16.17 -16.06 -13.51
CA ASN A 101 -16.99 -14.88 -13.76
C ASN A 101 -16.16 -13.61 -13.97
N PHE A 102 -14.96 -13.56 -13.40
CA PHE A 102 -14.09 -12.37 -13.42
C PHE A 102 -12.63 -12.74 -13.67
N PRO A 103 -11.88 -11.93 -14.43
CA PRO A 103 -10.44 -12.13 -14.60
C PRO A 103 -9.71 -12.05 -13.24
N GLU A 104 -8.78 -12.97 -13.06
CA GLU A 104 -8.02 -13.09 -11.80
C GLU A 104 -6.77 -12.21 -11.80
N ILE A 105 -6.38 -11.77 -10.61
CA ILE A 105 -5.09 -11.14 -10.29
C ILE A 105 -4.26 -12.21 -9.57
N PRO A 106 -3.19 -12.73 -10.18
CA PRO A 106 -2.34 -13.72 -9.54
C PRO A 106 -1.45 -13.09 -8.46
N ASP A 107 -1.18 -13.86 -7.41
CA ASP A 107 -0.27 -13.46 -6.31
C ASP A 107 1.13 -13.06 -6.83
N ASP A 108 1.54 -13.60 -7.99
CA ASP A 108 2.81 -13.29 -8.65
C ASP A 108 2.91 -11.85 -9.12
N SER A 109 1.80 -11.17 -9.37
CA SER A 109 1.80 -9.75 -9.73
C SER A 109 2.47 -8.90 -8.66
N GLU A 110 2.05 -9.04 -7.40
CA GLU A 110 2.67 -8.32 -6.28
C GLU A 110 4.09 -8.83 -6.00
N ALA A 111 4.27 -10.15 -5.98
CA ALA A 111 5.54 -10.76 -5.60
C ALA A 111 6.67 -10.38 -6.56
N MET A 112 6.43 -10.38 -7.87
CA MET A 112 7.45 -10.04 -8.87
C MET A 112 7.74 -8.55 -8.91
N ALA A 113 6.72 -7.70 -8.83
CA ALA A 113 6.86 -6.26 -8.75
C ALA A 113 7.66 -5.85 -7.50
N SER A 114 7.26 -6.34 -6.34
CA SER A 114 7.95 -6.02 -5.07
C SER A 114 9.39 -6.53 -5.04
N LYS A 115 9.67 -7.72 -5.58
CA LYS A 115 11.04 -8.25 -5.70
C LYS A 115 11.94 -7.30 -6.49
N ARG A 116 11.50 -6.88 -7.69
CA ARG A 116 12.26 -5.96 -8.53
C ARG A 116 12.55 -4.64 -7.82
N ASP A 117 11.51 -4.04 -7.22
CA ASP A 117 11.65 -2.74 -6.56
C ASP A 117 12.58 -2.81 -5.35
N MET A 118 12.49 -3.87 -4.55
CA MET A 118 13.39 -4.11 -3.44
C MET A 118 14.85 -4.33 -3.90
N GLU A 119 15.08 -5.05 -5.01
CA GLU A 119 16.41 -5.25 -5.59
C GLU A 119 17.00 -3.91 -6.07
N LEU A 120 16.21 -3.06 -6.72
CA LEU A 120 16.62 -1.71 -7.12
C LEU A 120 16.90 -0.81 -5.91
N ALA A 121 16.12 -0.92 -4.85
CA ALA A 121 16.37 -0.18 -3.60
C ALA A 121 17.69 -0.60 -2.93
N VAL A 122 18.00 -1.90 -2.91
CA VAL A 122 19.29 -2.42 -2.43
C VAL A 122 20.45 -1.88 -3.28
N GLN A 123 20.33 -1.95 -4.61
CA GLN A 123 21.37 -1.46 -5.55
C GLN A 123 21.64 0.03 -5.41
N THR A 124 20.61 0.83 -5.20
CA THR A 124 20.72 2.30 -5.10
C THR A 124 21.02 2.80 -3.68
N GLY A 125 20.84 1.95 -2.65
CA GLY A 125 20.87 2.35 -1.25
C GLY A 125 19.75 3.33 -0.87
N ALA A 126 18.72 3.49 -1.71
CA ALA A 126 17.61 4.37 -1.45
C ALA A 126 16.59 3.72 -0.49
N PRO A 127 15.92 4.51 0.38
CA PRO A 127 14.83 3.99 1.19
C PRO A 127 13.60 3.71 0.31
N LEU A 128 12.97 2.56 0.56
CA LEU A 128 11.75 2.13 -0.13
C LEU A 128 10.73 1.66 0.90
N HIS A 129 9.47 1.99 0.69
CA HIS A 129 8.34 1.43 1.42
C HIS A 129 7.44 0.64 0.48
N ILE A 130 7.12 -0.59 0.87
CA ILE A 130 6.18 -1.44 0.14
C ILE A 130 4.80 -1.25 0.75
N ALA A 131 3.88 -0.71 -0.03
CA ALA A 131 2.50 -0.48 0.39
C ALA A 131 1.72 -1.80 0.47
N HIS A 132 0.75 -1.86 1.38
CA HIS A 132 -0.32 -2.86 1.51
C HIS A 132 0.06 -4.30 1.09
N VAL A 133 1.15 -4.85 1.64
CA VAL A 133 1.60 -6.22 1.33
C VAL A 133 0.48 -7.22 1.56
N SER A 134 0.23 -8.07 0.56
CA SER A 134 -0.85 -9.05 0.59
C SER A 134 -0.38 -10.50 0.44
N THR A 135 0.85 -10.77 -0.01
CA THR A 135 1.33 -12.13 -0.28
C THR A 135 2.53 -12.56 0.56
N GLY A 136 2.58 -13.85 0.91
CA GLY A 136 3.70 -14.43 1.65
C GLY A 136 5.02 -14.38 0.88
N ARG A 137 4.98 -14.47 -0.46
CA ARG A 137 6.18 -14.36 -1.30
C ARG A 137 6.81 -12.97 -1.22
N THR A 138 6.02 -11.92 -1.14
CA THR A 138 6.51 -10.56 -0.88
C THR A 138 7.24 -10.47 0.46
N LEU A 139 6.74 -11.15 1.50
CA LEU A 139 7.43 -11.21 2.80
C LEU A 139 8.80 -11.91 2.72
N GLU A 140 8.93 -12.96 1.91
CA GLU A 140 10.20 -13.63 1.68
C GLU A 140 11.20 -12.69 0.99
N HIS A 141 10.76 -11.97 -0.04
CA HIS A 141 11.58 -10.97 -0.73
C HIS A 141 12.00 -9.84 0.20
N LEU A 142 11.10 -9.38 1.07
CA LEU A 142 11.38 -8.35 2.08
C LEU A 142 12.48 -8.79 3.05
N ARG A 143 12.39 -10.02 3.61
CA ARG A 143 13.42 -10.57 4.48
C ARG A 143 14.78 -10.64 3.77
N ARG A 144 14.77 -11.15 2.54
CA ARG A 144 15.98 -11.29 1.72
C ARG A 144 16.60 -9.93 1.37
N ALA A 145 15.80 -8.93 1.02
CA ALA A 145 16.32 -7.61 0.69
C ALA A 145 16.89 -6.90 1.93
N ARG A 146 16.25 -7.02 3.09
CA ARG A 146 16.76 -6.50 4.37
C ARG A 146 18.07 -7.18 4.78
N SER A 147 18.21 -8.51 4.61
CA SER A 147 19.47 -9.21 4.91
C SER A 147 20.64 -8.78 4.03
N LYS A 148 20.37 -8.18 2.86
CA LYS A 148 21.36 -7.57 1.98
C LYS A 148 21.63 -6.08 2.28
N GLY A 149 21.15 -5.56 3.41
CA GLY A 149 21.33 -4.17 3.82
C GLY A 149 20.34 -3.18 3.20
N GLY A 150 19.26 -3.66 2.58
CA GLY A 150 18.22 -2.81 2.01
C GLY A 150 17.48 -2.00 3.09
N ARG A 151 17.35 -0.70 2.88
CA ARG A 151 16.57 0.22 3.72
C ARG A 151 15.08 0.15 3.33
N ILE A 152 14.46 -1.00 3.58
CA ILE A 152 13.12 -1.32 3.10
C ILE A 152 12.18 -1.48 4.28
N THR A 153 11.09 -0.74 4.24
CA THR A 153 9.95 -0.85 5.16
C THR A 153 8.74 -1.41 4.40
N ALA A 154 7.77 -1.93 5.12
CA ALA A 154 6.54 -2.45 4.54
C ALA A 154 5.37 -2.26 5.49
N GLU A 155 4.19 -2.19 4.94
CA GLU A 155 2.93 -2.11 5.67
C GLU A 155 1.96 -3.21 5.25
N VAL A 156 0.95 -3.42 6.07
CA VAL A 156 -0.16 -4.33 5.82
C VAL A 156 -1.48 -3.64 6.16
N THR A 157 -2.56 -4.03 5.52
CA THR A 157 -3.87 -3.44 5.80
C THR A 157 -4.69 -4.29 6.78
N PRO A 158 -5.64 -3.69 7.51
CA PRO A 158 -6.59 -4.43 8.33
C PRO A 158 -7.37 -5.48 7.55
N HIS A 159 -7.81 -5.15 6.32
CA HIS A 159 -8.59 -6.07 5.50
C HIS A 159 -7.76 -7.27 5.00
N HIS A 160 -6.49 -7.11 4.60
CA HIS A 160 -5.65 -8.25 4.25
C HIS A 160 -5.28 -9.14 5.44
N LEU A 161 -5.34 -8.61 6.66
CA LEU A 161 -5.14 -9.39 7.89
C LEU A 161 -6.39 -10.16 8.32
N THR A 162 -7.60 -9.67 8.00
CA THR A 162 -8.83 -10.16 8.63
C THR A 162 -9.88 -10.70 7.67
N LEU A 163 -9.88 -10.23 6.43
CA LEU A 163 -10.83 -10.65 5.41
C LEU A 163 -10.18 -11.58 4.39
N GLY A 164 -10.97 -12.48 3.85
CA GLY A 164 -10.56 -13.36 2.77
C GLY A 164 -11.64 -13.49 1.71
N PRO A 165 -11.35 -14.14 0.59
CA PRO A 165 -12.29 -14.30 -0.51
C PRO A 165 -13.56 -15.07 -0.11
N GLU A 166 -13.55 -15.81 0.99
CA GLU A 166 -14.73 -16.50 1.54
C GLU A 166 -15.85 -15.54 2.01
N GLN A 167 -15.55 -14.25 2.19
CA GLN A 167 -16.56 -13.23 2.47
C GLN A 167 -17.29 -12.74 1.22
N ILE A 168 -16.86 -13.14 0.03
CA ILE A 168 -17.48 -12.73 -1.24
C ILE A 168 -18.48 -13.81 -1.66
N ASP A 169 -19.79 -13.51 -1.65
CA ASP A 169 -20.78 -14.43 -2.21
C ASP A 169 -20.59 -14.51 -3.75
N PRO A 170 -20.23 -15.67 -4.31
CA PRO A 170 -20.00 -15.79 -5.76
C PRO A 170 -21.25 -15.55 -6.61
N ARG A 171 -22.44 -15.66 -6.04
CA ARG A 171 -23.71 -15.41 -6.74
C ARG A 171 -24.11 -13.94 -6.74
N SER A 172 -23.61 -13.17 -5.75
CA SER A 172 -23.91 -11.75 -5.60
C SER A 172 -22.71 -11.05 -4.95
N PRO A 173 -21.59 -10.92 -5.69
CA PRO A 173 -20.36 -10.37 -5.11
C PRO A 173 -20.53 -8.89 -4.75
N ASP A 174 -20.30 -8.59 -3.47
CA ASP A 174 -20.40 -7.22 -2.95
C ASP A 174 -19.24 -6.37 -3.48
N PRO A 175 -19.53 -5.27 -4.20
CA PRO A 175 -18.49 -4.34 -4.65
C PRO A 175 -17.65 -3.72 -3.54
N SER A 176 -18.10 -3.73 -2.30
CA SER A 176 -17.32 -3.28 -1.14
C SER A 176 -16.10 -4.18 -0.87
N CYS A 177 -16.12 -5.43 -1.33
CA CYS A 177 -15.01 -6.36 -1.26
C CYS A 177 -14.02 -6.24 -2.43
N LYS A 178 -14.25 -5.30 -3.36
CA LYS A 178 -13.36 -5.06 -4.51
C LYS A 178 -12.28 -4.07 -4.17
N MET A 179 -11.05 -4.53 -3.99
CA MET A 179 -9.86 -3.74 -3.64
C MET A 179 -8.63 -4.23 -4.38
N LYS A 180 -7.57 -3.44 -4.40
CA LYS A 180 -6.25 -3.76 -4.94
C LYS A 180 -5.16 -3.41 -3.91
N PRO A 181 -4.32 -4.39 -3.54
CA PRO A 181 -4.37 -5.82 -3.89
C PRO A 181 -5.71 -6.47 -3.53
N PRO A 182 -6.10 -7.55 -4.22
CA PRO A 182 -7.35 -8.24 -3.92
C PRO A 182 -7.27 -9.01 -2.58
N LEU A 183 -8.42 -9.41 -2.04
CA LEU A 183 -8.47 -10.32 -0.89
C LEU A 183 -7.76 -11.64 -1.25
N VAL A 184 -6.94 -12.11 -0.33
CA VAL A 184 -5.99 -13.21 -0.55
C VAL A 184 -6.41 -14.49 0.16
N SER A 185 -5.81 -15.61 -0.26
CA SER A 185 -6.05 -16.94 0.33
C SER A 185 -5.77 -16.97 1.83
N GLU A 186 -6.39 -17.93 2.54
CA GLU A 186 -6.10 -18.18 3.97
C GLU A 186 -4.61 -18.45 4.21
N LYS A 187 -3.92 -19.09 3.27
CA LYS A 187 -2.47 -19.30 3.34
C LYS A 187 -1.72 -17.96 3.44
N ASN A 188 -1.94 -17.05 2.48
CA ASN A 188 -1.31 -15.74 2.50
C ASN A 188 -1.70 -14.95 3.75
N ARG A 189 -2.99 -14.93 4.10
CA ARG A 189 -3.50 -14.26 5.30
C ARG A 189 -2.83 -14.77 6.58
N SER A 190 -2.65 -16.09 6.71
CA SER A 190 -1.92 -16.69 7.83
C SER A 190 -0.46 -16.25 7.88
N GLU A 191 0.21 -16.15 6.72
CA GLU A 191 1.60 -15.68 6.64
C GLU A 191 1.72 -14.19 6.99
N LEU A 192 0.76 -13.35 6.57
CA LEU A 192 0.69 -11.94 6.98
C LEU A 192 0.53 -11.79 8.50
N LYS A 193 -0.39 -12.57 9.11
CA LYS A 193 -0.59 -12.58 10.56
C LYS A 193 0.68 -12.98 11.32
N LYS A 194 1.38 -14.02 10.86
CA LYS A 194 2.67 -14.44 11.42
C LYS A 194 3.72 -13.33 11.29
N ALA A 195 3.81 -12.69 10.13
CA ALA A 195 4.73 -11.59 9.88
C ALA A 195 4.45 -10.37 10.79
N LEU A 196 3.18 -10.06 11.05
CA LEU A 196 2.77 -9.03 12.00
C LEU A 196 3.27 -9.36 13.42
N CYS A 197 3.10 -10.60 13.86
CA CYS A 197 3.58 -11.06 15.18
C CYS A 197 5.11 -11.04 15.29
N GLN A 198 5.84 -11.19 14.17
CA GLN A 198 7.31 -11.23 14.07
C GLN A 198 7.96 -9.86 13.79
N ASP A 199 7.27 -8.76 13.96
CA ASP A 199 7.77 -7.39 13.74
C ASP A 199 8.30 -7.12 12.32
N LEU A 200 7.79 -7.83 11.33
CA LEU A 200 8.22 -7.65 9.95
C LEU A 200 7.66 -6.37 9.33
N PHE A 201 6.46 -5.96 9.74
CA PHE A 201 5.82 -4.72 9.28
C PHE A 201 6.26 -3.51 10.10
N SER A 202 6.44 -2.40 9.40
CA SER A 202 6.81 -1.11 9.99
C SER A 202 5.60 -0.25 10.32
N ALA A 203 4.46 -0.52 9.67
CA ALA A 203 3.21 0.20 9.82
C ALA A 203 2.02 -0.71 9.51
N ILE A 204 0.85 -0.28 9.95
CA ILE A 204 -0.44 -0.72 9.43
C ILE A 204 -1.08 0.49 8.77
N ALA A 205 -1.46 0.37 7.50
CA ALA A 205 -2.17 1.39 6.75
C ALA A 205 -3.58 0.93 6.42
N THR A 206 -4.54 1.84 6.44
CA THR A 206 -5.94 1.48 6.20
C THR A 206 -6.26 1.23 4.75
N ASP A 207 -5.49 1.83 3.85
CA ASP A 207 -5.83 1.91 2.43
C ASP A 207 -7.28 2.41 2.23
N HIS A 208 -7.65 3.45 3.02
CA HIS A 208 -9.01 4.01 3.00
C HIS A 208 -9.28 4.71 1.67
N ALA A 209 -9.98 4.02 0.78
CA ALA A 209 -10.29 4.47 -0.59
C ALA A 209 -11.82 4.54 -0.82
N PRO A 210 -12.51 5.56 -0.26
CA PRO A 210 -13.95 5.69 -0.37
C PRO A 210 -14.39 6.04 -1.79
N HIS A 211 -15.49 5.42 -2.20
CA HIS A 211 -16.20 5.76 -3.44
C HIS A 211 -17.68 6.01 -3.15
N SER A 212 -18.33 6.84 -3.95
CA SER A 212 -19.76 7.09 -3.77
C SER A 212 -20.58 5.81 -3.95
N CYS A 213 -21.68 5.68 -3.20
CA CYS A 213 -22.62 4.55 -3.32
C CYS A 213 -23.02 4.32 -4.79
N ARG A 214 -23.33 5.40 -5.53
CA ARG A 214 -23.66 5.34 -6.96
C ARG A 214 -22.61 4.63 -7.82
N LEU A 215 -21.31 4.76 -7.48
CA LEU A 215 -20.25 4.09 -8.21
C LEU A 215 -20.13 2.61 -7.80
N LYS A 216 -20.33 2.30 -6.53
CA LYS A 216 -20.32 0.92 -6.02
C LYS A 216 -21.56 0.13 -6.49
N GLU A 217 -22.73 0.76 -6.59
CA GLU A 217 -23.97 0.15 -7.06
C GLU A 217 -23.96 -0.27 -8.55
N LYS A 218 -22.93 0.09 -9.33
CA LYS A 218 -22.78 -0.38 -10.71
C LYS A 218 -22.48 -1.88 -10.83
N GLY A 219 -22.39 -2.57 -9.72
CA GLY A 219 -22.05 -3.99 -9.65
C GLY A 219 -20.56 -4.25 -9.66
N PHE A 220 -20.16 -5.46 -9.26
CA PHE A 220 -18.79 -5.82 -8.98
C PHE A 220 -17.82 -5.54 -10.13
N ALA A 221 -18.23 -5.88 -11.37
CA ALA A 221 -17.37 -5.68 -12.55
C ALA A 221 -17.02 -4.21 -12.79
N GLN A 222 -18.01 -3.30 -12.66
CA GLN A 222 -17.85 -1.89 -13.03
C GLN A 222 -17.52 -0.99 -11.83
N ALA A 223 -17.68 -1.47 -10.60
CA ALA A 223 -17.33 -0.71 -9.41
C ALA A 223 -15.83 -0.42 -9.37
N PRO A 224 -15.41 0.77 -8.93
CA PRO A 224 -14.01 1.08 -8.72
C PRO A 224 -13.43 0.22 -7.58
N PHE A 225 -12.13 -0.03 -7.63
CA PHE A 225 -11.40 -0.65 -6.53
C PHE A 225 -11.30 0.32 -5.34
N GLY A 226 -11.37 -0.21 -4.13
CA GLY A 226 -11.22 0.52 -2.89
C GLY A 226 -12.31 0.19 -1.88
N ALA A 227 -11.95 0.25 -0.62
CA ALA A 227 -12.84 0.03 0.51
C ALA A 227 -12.64 1.12 1.57
N ILE A 228 -13.64 1.34 2.40
CA ILE A 228 -13.51 2.16 3.60
C ILE A 228 -12.84 1.33 4.71
N GLY A 229 -12.04 1.97 5.55
CA GLY A 229 -11.32 1.24 6.61
C GLY A 229 -10.89 2.12 7.77
N LEU A 230 -10.97 3.45 7.66
CA LEU A 230 -10.42 4.36 8.65
C LEU A 230 -11.10 4.22 10.02
N GLU A 231 -12.42 4.16 10.06
CA GLU A 231 -13.19 4.04 11.31
C GLU A 231 -13.08 2.66 11.95
N THR A 232 -12.89 1.61 11.13
CA THR A 232 -12.92 0.22 11.58
C THR A 232 -11.54 -0.36 11.88
N ALA A 233 -10.46 0.29 11.44
CA ALA A 233 -9.11 -0.25 11.56
C ALA A 233 -8.73 -0.63 12.99
N PHE A 234 -8.83 0.33 13.92
CA PHE A 234 -8.46 0.07 15.32
C PHE A 234 -9.35 -0.99 15.99
N PRO A 235 -10.70 -0.88 15.97
CA PRO A 235 -11.55 -1.86 16.66
C PRO A 235 -11.43 -3.27 16.09
N VAL A 236 -11.28 -3.43 14.77
CA VAL A 236 -11.06 -4.73 14.14
C VAL A 236 -9.73 -5.34 14.58
N LEU A 237 -8.64 -4.59 14.46
CA LEU A 237 -7.30 -5.07 14.85
C LEU A 237 -7.20 -5.33 16.36
N TYR A 238 -7.80 -4.49 17.18
CA TYR A 238 -7.87 -4.72 18.61
C TYR A 238 -8.58 -6.03 18.93
N THR A 239 -9.72 -6.28 18.31
CA THR A 239 -10.52 -7.49 18.52
C THR A 239 -9.79 -8.74 18.05
N GLU A 240 -9.21 -8.68 16.84
CA GLU A 240 -8.60 -9.84 16.20
C GLU A 240 -7.20 -10.17 16.73
N PHE A 241 -6.46 -9.19 17.21
CA PHE A 241 -5.05 -9.41 17.59
C PHE A 241 -4.78 -9.14 19.06
N VAL A 242 -5.26 -8.04 19.65
CA VAL A 242 -4.95 -7.68 21.04
C VAL A 242 -5.79 -8.53 22.01
N ARG A 243 -7.10 -8.60 21.81
CA ARG A 243 -7.97 -9.44 22.68
C ARG A 243 -7.61 -10.93 22.62
N LYS A 244 -7.13 -11.40 21.46
CA LYS A 244 -6.65 -12.77 21.27
C LYS A 244 -5.19 -12.95 21.75
N LYS A 245 -4.56 -11.92 22.32
CA LYS A 245 -3.19 -11.93 22.85
C LYS A 245 -2.12 -12.31 21.81
N LEU A 246 -2.36 -12.02 20.54
CA LEU A 246 -1.40 -12.24 19.45
C LEU A 246 -0.35 -11.14 19.38
N ILE A 247 -0.75 -9.90 19.68
CA ILE A 247 0.13 -8.74 19.85
C ILE A 247 -0.29 -7.95 21.10
N SER A 248 0.58 -7.09 21.62
CA SER A 248 0.22 -6.16 22.68
C SER A 248 -0.53 -4.94 22.15
N LEU A 249 -1.23 -4.22 23.03
CA LEU A 249 -1.89 -2.96 22.68
C LEU A 249 -0.86 -1.90 22.25
N GLU A 250 0.27 -1.83 22.95
CA GLU A 250 1.37 -0.90 22.65
C GLU A 250 1.90 -1.15 21.23
N LYS A 251 2.05 -2.40 20.82
CA LYS A 251 2.46 -2.76 19.46
C LYS A 251 1.42 -2.31 18.43
N LEU A 252 0.13 -2.52 18.68
CA LEU A 252 -0.93 -2.06 17.78
C LEU A 252 -0.89 -0.53 17.64
N VAL A 253 -0.82 0.20 18.75
CA VAL A 253 -0.73 1.65 18.75
C VAL A 253 0.53 2.12 18.01
N TYR A 254 1.68 1.49 18.27
CA TYR A 254 2.93 1.79 17.58
C TYR A 254 2.78 1.66 16.05
N LEU A 255 2.21 0.56 15.56
CA LEU A 255 2.05 0.28 14.13
C LEU A 255 1.06 1.22 13.44
N LEU A 256 0.14 1.83 14.18
CA LEU A 256 -0.82 2.81 13.66
C LEU A 256 -0.38 4.28 13.82
N THR A 257 0.69 4.56 14.57
CA THR A 257 1.13 5.93 14.91
C THR A 257 2.61 6.16 14.67
N TYR A 258 3.47 5.71 15.58
CA TYR A 258 4.93 5.90 15.49
C TYR A 258 5.57 5.18 14.31
N GLY A 259 5.10 3.98 13.99
CA GLY A 259 5.59 3.20 12.86
C GLY A 259 5.50 3.97 11.54
N PRO A 260 4.30 4.38 11.09
CA PRO A 260 4.15 5.18 9.86
C PRO A 260 4.86 6.53 9.93
N ALA A 261 4.89 7.22 11.09
CA ALA A 261 5.63 8.46 11.26
C ALA A 261 7.14 8.28 10.98
N ARG A 262 7.73 7.17 11.47
CA ARG A 262 9.13 6.82 11.19
C ARG A 262 9.36 6.47 9.71
N VAL A 263 8.42 5.78 9.07
CA VAL A 263 8.51 5.44 7.65
C VAL A 263 8.69 6.69 6.79
N ILE A 264 7.91 7.72 7.03
CA ILE A 264 7.96 8.98 6.27
C ILE A 264 8.93 10.02 6.85
N GLY A 265 9.69 9.66 7.89
CA GLY A 265 10.73 10.51 8.47
C GLY A 265 10.22 11.73 9.25
N LEU A 266 9.04 11.62 9.88
CA LEU A 266 8.57 12.67 10.78
C LEU A 266 9.43 12.74 12.04
N PRO A 267 9.72 13.96 12.56
CA PRO A 267 10.35 14.10 13.86
C PRO A 267 9.46 13.49 14.94
N MET A 268 10.06 12.67 15.78
CA MET A 268 9.42 12.11 16.96
C MET A 268 9.44 13.17 18.06
N GLN A 269 8.26 13.58 18.50
CA GLN A 269 8.12 14.46 19.67
C GLN A 269 7.86 13.63 20.91
#